data_01b05ed69a8442407d1357e2f7951524
#
_entry.id   01b05ed69a8442407d1357e2f7951524
#
_cell.length_a   1.000
_cell.length_b   1.000
_cell.length_c   1.000
_cell.angle_alpha   90.00
_cell.angle_beta   90.00
_cell.angle_gamma   90.00
#
_symmetry.space_group_name_H-M   'P 1'
#
loop_
_entity.id
_entity.type
_entity.pdbx_description
1 polymer ?
#
loop_
_entity_poly.entity_id
_entity_poly.type
_entity_poly.pdbx_seq_one_letter_code
_entity_poly.pdbx_strand_id
1 'polypeptide(L)'
;MESLSNKRKVLESKPLNLWERIYLPAVVKGLSITLKHFLFKKDVTVRYPEQKREFSENFRGMHSLKRDEEGRERCTACGLCALSCPAEAITMIAAERKPGEENLYREEKYAAVYEINMLRCIFCGLCEEACPKEAIYLDGDIVPADYLRKDFIYGKDKLVEAPLNQ
;
A
#
# COMPACT_ATOMS: atom_id res chain seq x y z
N MET A 1 -27.01 23.46 -11.49
CA MET A 1 -26.18 23.32 -10.27
C MET A 1 -27.06 22.70 -9.19
N GLU A 2 -27.08 21.38 -9.08
CA GLU A 2 -27.77 20.70 -7.98
C GLU A 2 -26.97 20.89 -6.71
N SER A 3 -27.60 21.48 -5.70
CA SER A 3 -27.00 21.60 -4.38
C SER A 3 -26.76 20.19 -3.81
N LEU A 4 -25.52 19.87 -3.48
CA LEU A 4 -25.18 18.68 -2.70
C LEU A 4 -25.92 18.79 -1.35
N SER A 5 -27.14 18.23 -1.31
CA SER A 5 -27.94 18.21 -0.09
C SER A 5 -27.23 17.27 0.90
N ASN A 6 -26.57 17.85 1.88
CA ASN A 6 -26.01 17.17 3.03
C ASN A 6 -27.18 16.61 3.90
N LYS A 7 -27.86 15.57 3.40
CA LYS A 7 -28.87 14.85 4.18
C LYS A 7 -28.14 14.08 5.30
N ARG A 8 -27.84 14.79 6.38
CA ARG A 8 -27.47 14.15 7.64
C ARG A 8 -28.64 13.24 8.01
N LYS A 9 -28.42 11.93 7.99
CA LYS A 9 -29.36 10.95 8.50
C LYS A 9 -29.44 11.18 10.01
N VAL A 10 -30.45 11.94 10.44
CA VAL A 10 -30.74 12.10 11.86
C VAL A 10 -31.20 10.74 12.35
N LEU A 11 -30.41 10.12 13.22
CA LEU A 11 -30.80 8.89 13.90
C LEU A 11 -31.84 9.27 14.95
N GLU A 12 -33.12 9.09 14.61
CA GLU A 12 -34.18 9.19 15.58
C GLU A 12 -34.06 8.02 16.56
N SER A 13 -33.80 8.32 17.81
CA SER A 13 -33.79 7.31 18.89
C SER A 13 -35.22 6.84 19.14
N LYS A 14 -35.49 5.57 18.78
CA LYS A 14 -36.76 4.93 19.09
C LYS A 14 -36.94 4.91 20.62
N PRO A 15 -38.16 5.23 21.13
CA PRO A 15 -38.42 5.15 22.57
C PRO A 15 -38.22 3.71 23.04
N LEU A 16 -37.42 3.57 24.11
CA LEU A 16 -37.11 2.26 24.70
C LEU A 16 -38.37 1.58 25.26
N ASN A 17 -38.56 0.33 24.91
CA ASN A 17 -39.59 -0.50 25.48
C ASN A 17 -39.27 -0.85 26.95
N LEU A 18 -40.25 -1.25 27.74
CA LEU A 18 -40.10 -1.55 29.18
C LEU A 18 -39.00 -2.59 29.43
N TRP A 19 -38.90 -3.61 28.59
CA TRP A 19 -37.85 -4.65 28.62
C TRP A 19 -36.47 -4.11 28.27
N GLU A 20 -36.40 -3.13 27.39
CA GLU A 20 -35.14 -2.46 27.03
C GLU A 20 -34.65 -1.53 28.14
N ARG A 21 -35.56 -1.01 28.97
CA ARG A 21 -35.23 -0.20 30.17
C ARG A 21 -34.62 -1.02 31.30
N ILE A 22 -34.94 -2.32 31.39
CA ILE A 22 -34.44 -3.23 32.45
C ILE A 22 -32.96 -3.60 32.22
N TYR A 23 -32.25 -3.07 31.28
CA TYR A 23 -30.81 -3.26 31.03
C TYR A 23 -30.27 -4.72 31.12
N LEU A 24 -30.77 -5.57 32.05
CA LEU A 24 -30.36 -6.95 32.29
C LEU A 24 -30.42 -7.84 31.04
N PRO A 25 -31.52 -7.85 30.24
CA PRO A 25 -31.58 -8.67 29.04
C PRO A 25 -30.51 -8.31 28.01
N ALA A 26 -30.17 -7.02 27.90
CA ALA A 26 -29.12 -6.57 27.00
C ALA A 26 -27.71 -7.04 27.44
N VAL A 27 -27.46 -7.02 28.76
CA VAL A 27 -26.21 -7.53 29.34
C VAL A 27 -26.10 -9.05 29.13
N VAL A 28 -27.17 -9.81 29.41
CA VAL A 28 -27.17 -11.28 29.19
C VAL A 28 -26.92 -11.63 27.73
N LYS A 29 -27.56 -10.90 26.81
CA LYS A 29 -27.30 -11.06 25.36
C LYS A 29 -25.86 -10.81 24.99
N GLY A 30 -25.28 -9.74 25.49
CA GLY A 30 -23.85 -9.39 25.27
C GLY A 30 -22.92 -10.48 25.82
N LEU A 31 -23.17 -10.94 27.06
CA LEU A 31 -22.40 -12.03 27.67
C LEU A 31 -22.53 -13.34 26.89
N SER A 32 -23.71 -13.67 26.40
CA SER A 32 -23.91 -14.87 25.58
C SER A 32 -23.12 -14.82 24.28
N ILE A 33 -22.99 -13.65 23.63
CA ILE A 33 -22.19 -13.46 22.42
C ILE A 33 -20.71 -13.66 22.73
N THR A 34 -20.19 -13.03 23.80
CA THR A 34 -18.79 -13.17 24.19
C THR A 34 -18.44 -14.59 24.63
N LEU A 35 -19.34 -15.24 25.37
CA LEU A 35 -19.18 -16.64 25.78
C LEU A 35 -19.14 -17.58 24.58
N LYS A 36 -20.01 -17.36 23.58
CA LYS A 36 -19.99 -18.12 22.33
C LYS A 36 -18.66 -17.94 21.60
N HIS A 37 -18.12 -16.73 21.54
CA HIS A 37 -16.82 -16.48 20.94
C HIS A 37 -15.69 -17.18 21.71
N PHE A 38 -15.74 -17.17 23.02
CA PHE A 38 -14.74 -17.81 23.87
C PHE A 38 -14.72 -19.33 23.67
N LEU A 39 -15.90 -19.99 23.61
CA LEU A 39 -16.00 -21.43 23.52
C LEU A 39 -15.82 -22.01 22.11
N PHE A 40 -16.24 -21.26 21.07
CA PHE A 40 -16.34 -21.80 19.69
C PHE A 40 -15.44 -21.13 18.66
N LYS A 41 -14.88 -19.95 18.93
CA LYS A 41 -13.94 -19.34 18.00
C LYS A 41 -12.51 -19.85 18.24
N LYS A 42 -11.89 -20.31 17.16
CA LYS A 42 -10.44 -20.59 17.13
C LYS A 42 -9.67 -19.28 17.24
N ASP A 43 -8.49 -19.36 17.80
CA ASP A 43 -7.56 -18.24 17.88
C ASP A 43 -7.32 -17.63 16.49
N VAL A 44 -7.54 -16.32 16.39
CA VAL A 44 -7.26 -15.53 15.17
C VAL A 44 -5.83 -15.00 15.20
N THR A 45 -5.13 -15.21 16.30
CA THR A 45 -3.77 -14.72 16.52
C THR A 45 -2.77 -15.45 15.65
N VAL A 46 -2.03 -14.73 14.84
CA VAL A 46 -0.93 -15.28 14.04
C VAL A 46 0.31 -15.40 14.94
N ARG A 47 0.90 -16.59 15.00
CA ARG A 47 2.10 -16.87 15.79
C ARG A 47 3.35 -16.58 14.98
N TYR A 48 3.79 -15.33 15.02
CA TYR A 48 5.08 -14.96 14.42
C TYR A 48 6.24 -15.47 15.29
N PRO A 49 7.33 -16.02 14.74
CA PRO A 49 7.66 -16.13 13.30
C PRO A 49 7.20 -17.41 12.59
N GLU A 50 6.58 -18.37 13.30
CA GLU A 50 6.20 -19.69 12.76
C GLU A 50 5.14 -19.57 11.66
N GLN A 51 4.26 -18.58 11.80
CA GLN A 51 3.24 -18.27 10.81
C GLN A 51 3.39 -16.83 10.33
N LYS A 52 3.56 -16.66 9.03
CA LYS A 52 3.51 -15.34 8.40
C LYS A 52 2.06 -14.97 8.08
N ARG A 53 1.74 -13.69 8.23
CA ARG A 53 0.42 -13.17 7.86
C ARG A 53 0.30 -13.12 6.34
N GLU A 54 -0.79 -13.65 5.81
CA GLU A 54 -1.17 -13.45 4.42
C GLU A 54 -1.79 -12.06 4.27
N PHE A 55 -1.26 -11.26 3.35
CA PHE A 55 -1.79 -9.94 3.05
C PHE A 55 -2.86 -10.04 1.98
N SER A 56 -3.83 -9.13 2.01
CA SER A 56 -4.82 -9.02 0.95
C SER A 56 -4.18 -8.45 -0.32
N GLU A 57 -4.78 -8.71 -1.47
CA GLU A 57 -4.35 -8.18 -2.78
C GLU A 57 -4.28 -6.63 -2.82
N ASN A 58 -5.06 -5.96 -1.98
CA ASN A 58 -5.09 -4.51 -1.86
C ASN A 58 -4.13 -3.96 -0.80
N PHE A 59 -3.23 -4.79 -0.28
CA PHE A 59 -2.27 -4.34 0.73
C PHE A 59 -1.22 -3.44 0.08
N ARG A 60 -1.03 -2.26 0.66
CA ARG A 60 -0.03 -1.28 0.22
C ARG A 60 1.28 -1.53 0.96
N GLY A 61 2.07 -2.44 0.43
CA GLY A 61 3.37 -2.81 0.99
C GLY A 61 4.55 -2.11 0.32
N MET A 62 5.62 -2.86 0.07
CA MET A 62 6.85 -2.32 -0.51
C MET A 62 6.65 -1.91 -1.97
N HIS A 63 7.33 -0.85 -2.36
CA HIS A 63 7.30 -0.36 -3.74
C HIS A 63 8.20 -1.21 -4.63
N SER A 64 7.71 -1.50 -5.84
CA SER A 64 8.46 -2.18 -6.89
C SER A 64 8.31 -1.47 -8.22
N LEU A 65 9.36 -1.48 -9.01
CA LEU A 65 9.39 -0.92 -10.37
C LEU A 65 9.31 -2.05 -11.38
N LYS A 66 8.24 -2.06 -12.16
CA LYS A 66 7.96 -3.09 -13.17
C LYS A 66 8.91 -3.03 -14.36
N ARG A 67 9.23 -4.20 -14.86
CA ARG A 67 9.77 -4.39 -16.20
C ARG A 67 8.66 -4.73 -17.18
N ASP A 68 8.90 -4.56 -18.45
CA ASP A 68 8.01 -5.06 -19.50
C ASP A 68 8.27 -6.56 -19.79
N GLU A 69 7.51 -7.13 -20.71
CA GLU A 69 7.63 -8.54 -21.10
C GLU A 69 9.00 -8.88 -21.72
N GLU A 70 9.71 -7.84 -22.19
CA GLU A 70 11.04 -7.96 -22.79
C GLU A 70 12.15 -7.71 -21.74
N GLY A 71 11.80 -7.52 -20.48
CA GLY A 71 12.73 -7.29 -19.38
C GLY A 71 13.25 -5.85 -19.25
N ARG A 72 12.73 -4.90 -20.04
CA ARG A 72 13.15 -3.48 -20.01
C ARG A 72 12.39 -2.71 -18.94
N GLU A 73 13.04 -1.70 -18.35
CA GLU A 73 12.39 -0.82 -17.38
C GLU A 73 11.28 0.01 -18.03
N ARG A 74 10.11 0.05 -17.40
CA ARG A 74 8.94 0.81 -17.87
C ARG A 74 8.99 2.28 -17.50
N CYS A 75 9.80 2.66 -16.49
CA CYS A 75 9.84 4.01 -15.95
C CYS A 75 10.52 4.99 -16.93
N THR A 76 9.80 6.05 -17.29
CA THR A 76 10.26 7.12 -18.20
C THR A 76 10.70 8.39 -17.48
N ALA A 77 10.85 8.34 -16.15
CA ALA A 77 11.20 9.50 -15.33
C ALA A 77 10.32 10.75 -15.59
N CYS A 78 9.01 10.58 -15.73
CA CYS A 78 8.08 11.68 -15.97
C CYS A 78 7.86 12.59 -14.75
N GLY A 79 8.20 12.13 -13.53
CA GLY A 79 8.10 12.91 -12.30
C GLY A 79 6.74 12.92 -11.62
N LEU A 80 5.69 12.37 -12.24
CA LEU A 80 4.32 12.44 -11.70
C LEU A 80 4.18 11.75 -10.35
N CYS A 81 4.84 10.62 -10.14
CA CYS A 81 4.83 9.93 -8.84
C CYS A 81 5.50 10.75 -7.73
N ALA A 82 6.58 11.48 -8.03
CA ALA A 82 7.23 12.36 -7.08
C ALA A 82 6.34 13.57 -6.76
N LEU A 83 5.69 14.15 -7.77
CA LEU A 83 4.78 15.29 -7.61
C LEU A 83 3.53 14.92 -6.80
N SER A 84 3.01 13.70 -6.97
CA SER A 84 1.84 13.21 -6.25
C SER A 84 2.15 12.74 -4.82
N CYS A 85 3.42 12.67 -4.44
CA CYS A 85 3.82 12.17 -3.14
C CYS A 85 3.64 13.23 -2.04
N PRO A 86 2.67 13.07 -1.11
CA PRO A 86 2.44 14.07 -0.06
C PRO A 86 3.57 14.13 0.97
N ALA A 87 4.39 13.07 1.05
CA ALA A 87 5.52 12.97 1.98
C ALA A 87 6.86 13.36 1.35
N GLU A 88 6.86 13.76 0.06
CA GLU A 88 8.10 14.09 -0.69
C GLU A 88 9.18 13.01 -0.51
N ALA A 89 8.75 11.74 -0.56
CA ALA A 89 9.62 10.60 -0.30
C ALA A 89 10.37 10.12 -1.55
N ILE A 90 9.97 10.56 -2.75
CA ILE A 90 10.49 10.07 -4.03
C ILE A 90 11.42 11.12 -4.65
N THR A 91 12.62 10.70 -4.95
CA THR A 91 13.60 11.51 -5.69
C THR A 91 13.97 10.80 -6.98
N MET A 92 14.02 11.55 -8.10
CA MET A 92 14.42 10.97 -9.37
C MET A 92 15.27 11.95 -10.20
N ILE A 93 16.20 11.39 -10.99
CA ILE A 93 16.97 12.09 -11.98
C ILE A 93 16.77 11.38 -13.30
N ALA A 94 16.34 12.14 -14.30
CA ALA A 94 16.16 11.61 -15.64
C ALA A 94 17.48 11.65 -16.42
N ALA A 95 17.64 10.67 -17.32
CA ALA A 95 18.71 10.68 -18.34
C ALA A 95 18.16 10.19 -19.68
N GLU A 96 18.94 10.39 -20.72
CA GLU A 96 18.66 9.88 -22.06
C GLU A 96 19.44 8.58 -22.29
N ARG A 97 18.78 7.63 -22.95
CA ARG A 97 19.34 6.33 -23.27
C ARG A 97 20.46 6.46 -24.30
N LYS A 98 21.57 5.80 -24.06
CA LYS A 98 22.68 5.73 -25.00
C LYS A 98 22.42 4.67 -26.07
N PRO A 99 23.00 4.82 -27.28
CA PRO A 99 22.96 3.77 -28.30
C PRO A 99 23.54 2.46 -27.74
N GLY A 100 22.77 1.37 -27.85
CA GLY A 100 23.13 0.05 -27.29
C GLY A 100 22.43 -0.31 -25.98
N GLU A 101 21.71 0.61 -25.31
CA GLU A 101 20.96 0.34 -24.09
C GLU A 101 19.46 0.06 -24.37
N GLU A 102 19.11 -0.26 -25.61
CA GLU A 102 17.73 -0.50 -26.04
C GLU A 102 17.06 -1.68 -25.36
N ASN A 103 17.86 -2.63 -24.92
CA ASN A 103 17.39 -3.82 -24.17
C ASN A 103 17.16 -3.55 -22.68
N LEU A 104 17.64 -2.40 -22.13
CA LEU A 104 17.52 -2.08 -20.72
C LEU A 104 16.33 -1.16 -20.45
N TYR A 105 16.09 -0.21 -21.34
CA TYR A 105 15.08 0.84 -21.16
C TYR A 105 14.12 0.85 -22.33
N ARG A 106 12.83 0.88 -22.02
CA ARG A 106 11.77 0.87 -23.05
C ARG A 106 11.77 2.12 -23.91
N GLU A 107 12.02 3.30 -23.31
CA GLU A 107 11.97 4.60 -23.98
C GLU A 107 13.33 5.30 -23.91
N GLU A 108 13.52 6.33 -24.74
CA GLU A 108 14.77 7.13 -24.78
C GLU A 108 15.05 7.80 -23.44
N LYS A 109 13.99 8.35 -22.80
CA LYS A 109 14.10 8.97 -21.48
C LYS A 109 13.82 7.92 -20.40
N TYR A 110 14.73 7.78 -19.45
CA TYR A 110 14.62 6.86 -18.32
C TYR A 110 15.05 7.50 -17.00
N ALA A 111 14.76 6.84 -15.88
CA ALA A 111 15.24 7.26 -14.57
C ALA A 111 16.66 6.73 -14.33
N ALA A 112 17.66 7.60 -14.43
CA ALA A 112 19.04 7.25 -14.08
C ALA A 112 19.16 7.02 -12.57
N VAL A 113 18.53 7.88 -11.78
CA VAL A 113 18.39 7.72 -10.34
C VAL A 113 16.89 7.69 -10.02
N TYR A 114 16.50 6.72 -9.24
CA TYR A 114 15.17 6.62 -8.66
C TYR A 114 15.32 6.14 -7.23
N GLU A 115 14.95 6.96 -6.28
CA GLU A 115 15.09 6.67 -4.86
C GLU A 115 13.80 6.93 -4.12
N ILE A 116 13.46 6.04 -3.20
CA ILE A 116 12.35 6.21 -2.26
C ILE A 116 12.89 6.17 -0.85
N ASN A 117 12.62 7.21 -0.08
CA ASN A 117 12.92 7.22 1.35
C ASN A 117 11.78 6.51 2.10
N MET A 118 11.99 5.24 2.48
CA MET A 118 10.99 4.41 3.14
C MET A 118 10.62 4.90 4.54
N LEU A 119 11.48 5.70 5.20
CA LEU A 119 11.16 6.32 6.49
C LEU A 119 10.26 7.55 6.37
N ARG A 120 10.21 8.18 5.19
CA ARG A 120 9.26 9.27 4.91
C ARG A 120 7.97 8.76 4.29
N CYS A 121 8.03 7.66 3.56
CA CYS A 121 6.90 7.09 2.86
C CYS A 121 5.79 6.70 3.85
N ILE A 122 4.55 7.09 3.53
CA ILE A 122 3.35 6.73 4.30
C ILE A 122 2.53 5.61 3.65
N PHE A 123 3.05 4.99 2.60
CA PHE A 123 2.44 3.87 1.88
C PHE A 123 1.00 4.16 1.39
N CYS A 124 0.74 5.40 0.97
CA CYS A 124 -0.60 5.83 0.55
C CYS A 124 -1.03 5.33 -0.84
N GLY A 125 -0.10 4.88 -1.70
CA GLY A 125 -0.38 4.37 -3.04
C GLY A 125 -0.58 5.43 -4.13
N LEU A 126 -0.57 6.73 -3.81
CA LEU A 126 -0.78 7.80 -4.79
C LEU A 126 0.28 7.82 -5.92
N CYS A 127 1.49 7.32 -5.66
CA CYS A 127 2.54 7.18 -6.68
C CYS A 127 2.19 6.13 -7.74
N GLU A 128 1.52 5.06 -7.35
CA GLU A 128 1.01 4.01 -8.24
C GLU A 128 -0.14 4.56 -9.10
N GLU A 129 -1.13 5.20 -8.46
CA GLU A 129 -2.29 5.79 -9.15
C GLU A 129 -1.88 6.90 -10.14
N ALA A 130 -0.83 7.68 -9.81
CA ALA A 130 -0.35 8.77 -10.66
C ALA A 130 0.53 8.32 -11.83
N CYS A 131 0.93 7.05 -11.89
CA CYS A 131 1.88 6.57 -12.89
C CYS A 131 1.18 6.20 -14.23
N PRO A 132 1.32 7.00 -15.31
CA PRO A 132 0.65 6.71 -16.59
C PRO A 132 1.26 5.51 -17.34
N LYS A 133 2.45 5.07 -16.91
CA LYS A 133 3.15 3.92 -17.49
C LYS A 133 2.99 2.64 -16.68
N GLU A 134 2.25 2.72 -15.56
CA GLU A 134 2.12 1.61 -14.61
C GLU A 134 3.47 0.99 -14.25
N ALA A 135 4.48 1.86 -14.09
CA ALA A 135 5.85 1.45 -13.85
C ALA A 135 6.15 1.20 -12.38
N ILE A 136 5.40 1.81 -11.47
CA ILE A 136 5.51 1.61 -10.01
C ILE A 136 4.23 1.00 -9.48
N TYR A 137 4.37 0.06 -8.57
CA TYR A 137 3.26 -0.56 -7.84
C TYR A 137 3.68 -0.91 -6.42
N LEU A 138 2.71 -1.19 -5.57
CA LEU A 138 2.95 -1.62 -4.20
C LEU A 138 2.67 -3.12 -4.09
N ASP A 139 3.68 -3.87 -3.64
CA ASP A 139 3.59 -5.31 -3.45
C ASP A 139 3.15 -5.68 -2.03
N GLY A 140 2.78 -6.94 -1.83
CA GLY A 140 2.37 -7.48 -0.53
C GLY A 140 3.47 -7.59 0.53
N ASP A 141 4.73 -7.27 0.18
CA ASP A 141 5.85 -7.36 1.10
C ASP A 141 5.96 -6.16 2.05
N ILE A 142 6.54 -6.41 3.22
CA ILE A 142 6.83 -5.37 4.21
C ILE A 142 8.30 -4.97 4.10
N VAL A 143 8.57 -3.67 4.23
CA VAL A 143 9.94 -3.15 4.29
C VAL A 143 10.68 -3.82 5.46
N PRO A 144 11.80 -4.51 5.22
CA PRO A 144 12.58 -5.13 6.27
C PRO A 144 13.15 -4.08 7.23
N ALA A 145 13.31 -4.47 8.49
CA ALA A 145 13.96 -3.62 9.49
C ALA A 145 15.46 -3.55 9.24
N ASP A 146 16.05 -2.37 9.41
CA ASP A 146 17.47 -2.15 9.28
C ASP A 146 17.98 -1.23 10.41
N TYR A 147 19.29 -1.17 10.61
CA TYR A 147 19.91 -0.40 11.70
C TYR A 147 20.26 1.04 11.31
N LEU A 148 20.54 1.31 10.04
CA LEU A 148 20.99 2.61 9.57
C LEU A 148 19.93 3.30 8.73
N ARG A 149 19.72 4.60 8.97
CA ARG A 149 18.74 5.39 8.21
C ARG A 149 19.01 5.43 6.71
N LYS A 150 20.27 5.36 6.29
CA LYS A 150 20.64 5.32 4.88
C LYS A 150 20.15 4.09 4.15
N ASP A 151 20.02 2.95 4.86
CA ASP A 151 19.62 1.68 4.27
C ASP A 151 18.13 1.62 3.94
N PHE A 152 17.36 2.61 4.48
CA PHE A 152 15.96 2.86 4.12
C PHE A 152 15.77 3.79 2.92
N ILE A 153 16.84 4.27 2.29
CA ILE A 153 16.77 4.91 0.99
C ILE A 153 16.91 3.82 -0.06
N TYR A 154 15.78 3.44 -0.66
CA TYR A 154 15.73 2.38 -1.64
C TYR A 154 15.97 2.96 -3.03
N GLY A 155 17.09 2.58 -3.61
CA GLY A 155 17.47 2.88 -4.98
C GLY A 155 16.88 1.86 -5.97
N LYS A 156 17.20 2.01 -7.23
CA LYS A 156 16.80 1.09 -8.30
C LYS A 156 17.26 -0.36 -8.07
N ASP A 157 18.38 -0.53 -7.38
CA ASP A 157 18.93 -1.83 -7.00
C ASP A 157 17.97 -2.67 -6.15
N LYS A 158 17.17 -2.01 -5.30
CA LYS A 158 16.19 -2.66 -4.43
C LYS A 158 14.74 -2.58 -4.97
N LEU A 159 14.47 -1.62 -5.85
CA LEU A 159 13.11 -1.33 -6.33
C LEU A 159 12.76 -2.02 -7.64
N VAL A 160 13.74 -2.25 -8.52
CA VAL A 160 13.46 -2.84 -9.84
C VAL A 160 13.29 -4.34 -9.72
N GLU A 161 12.22 -4.86 -10.30
CA GLU A 161 11.98 -6.32 -10.39
C GLU A 161 13.20 -7.04 -10.95
N ALA A 162 13.46 -8.24 -10.43
CA ALA A 162 14.51 -9.10 -10.97
C ALA A 162 14.27 -9.35 -12.47
N PRO A 163 15.32 -9.40 -13.30
CA PRO A 163 15.14 -9.70 -14.72
C PRO A 163 14.54 -11.09 -14.88
N LEU A 164 13.60 -11.23 -15.83
CA LEU A 164 12.81 -12.43 -16.09
C LEU A 164 13.64 -13.70 -16.45
N ASN A 165 14.97 -13.58 -16.60
CA ASN A 165 15.88 -14.65 -17.02
C ASN A 165 17.11 -14.76 -16.10
N GLN A 166 16.86 -15.16 -14.85
CA GLN A 166 17.92 -15.75 -14.02
C GLN A 166 17.44 -17.04 -13.38
#